data_821a0a04a9fc715f2f3e8dbe64bd981a
#
_entry.id   821a0a04a9fc715f2f3e8dbe64bd981a
#
_cell.length_a   1.000
_cell.length_b   1.000
_cell.length_c   1.000
_cell.angle_alpha   90.00
_cell.angle_beta   90.00
_cell.angle_gamma   90.00
#
_symmetry.space_group_name_H-M   'P 1'
#
loop_
_entity.id
_entity.type
_entity.pdbx_description
1 polymer ?
#
loop_
_entity_poly.entity_id
_entity_poly.type
_entity_poly.pdbx_seq_one_letter_code
_entity_poly.pdbx_strand_id
1 'polypeptide(L)'
;SGVCGPCWAGLEPWRGPVCVGCGLPIASVQTMDAMETLCPACRDGEMAFDGARSFGLYRDSLRAAILLLKFSRRERWGTKLGSLLAPVCESLEASRDAGEAILIPVPLYTARQRERGYNQAELLALGLVRTLPRLPSGAELRLDKGILMKIRATPPQTGLSLAARHENVRGVFAVTAPERVRDR
;
A
#
# COMPACT_ATOMS: atom_id res chain seq x y z
N SER A 1 -25.50 0.18 -6.81
CA SER A 1 -25.39 -0.74 -5.67
C SER A 1 -23.98 -0.78 -5.16
N GLY A 2 -23.78 -0.39 -3.92
CA GLY A 2 -22.50 -0.32 -3.24
C GLY A 2 -22.28 -1.51 -2.30
N VAL A 3 -21.21 -1.50 -1.53
CA VAL A 3 -21.05 -2.33 -0.34
C VAL A 3 -22.12 -1.86 0.65
N CYS A 4 -22.86 -2.78 1.26
CA CYS A 4 -23.88 -2.42 2.23
C CYS A 4 -23.25 -1.80 3.49
N GLY A 5 -24.07 -1.06 4.27
CA GLY A 5 -23.62 -0.43 5.52
C GLY A 5 -22.87 -1.40 6.47
N PRO A 6 -23.44 -2.58 6.76
CA PRO A 6 -22.77 -3.58 7.60
C PRO A 6 -21.41 -4.05 7.07
N CYS A 7 -21.30 -4.32 5.76
CA CYS A 7 -20.01 -4.69 5.16
C CYS A 7 -18.98 -3.55 5.21
N TRP A 8 -19.44 -2.30 5.09
CA TRP A 8 -18.56 -1.15 5.24
C TRP A 8 -18.11 -0.96 6.69
N ALA A 9 -19.02 -1.09 7.65
CA ALA A 9 -18.69 -1.04 9.09
C ALA A 9 -17.74 -2.16 9.52
N GLY A 10 -17.77 -3.31 8.83
CA GLY A 10 -16.84 -4.42 9.07
C GLY A 10 -15.43 -4.23 8.46
N LEU A 11 -15.13 -3.06 7.87
CA LEU A 11 -13.77 -2.70 7.44
C LEU A 11 -13.01 -2.10 8.62
N GLU A 12 -12.48 -2.96 9.47
CA GLU A 12 -11.77 -2.54 10.67
C GLU A 12 -10.25 -2.49 10.45
N PRO A 13 -9.58 -1.42 10.94
CA PRO A 13 -8.13 -1.37 10.96
C PRO A 13 -7.57 -2.41 11.94
N TRP A 14 -6.38 -2.93 11.64
CA TRP A 14 -5.66 -3.74 12.61
C TRP A 14 -5.20 -2.88 13.79
N ARG A 15 -5.52 -3.31 15.00
CA ARG A 15 -5.18 -2.61 16.27
C ARG A 15 -4.18 -3.38 17.13
N GLY A 16 -3.78 -4.58 16.70
CA GLY A 16 -2.79 -5.39 17.41
C GLY A 16 -1.36 -4.93 17.13
N PRO A 17 -0.38 -5.51 17.82
CA PRO A 17 1.02 -5.20 17.61
C PRO A 17 1.47 -5.58 16.20
N VAL A 18 2.39 -4.77 15.64
CA VAL A 18 2.97 -4.96 14.32
C VAL A 18 4.48 -4.76 14.36
N CYS A 19 5.18 -5.40 13.43
CA CYS A 19 6.59 -5.11 13.18
C CYS A 19 6.78 -3.63 12.81
N VAL A 20 7.68 -2.94 13.52
CA VAL A 20 7.95 -1.51 13.28
C VAL A 20 8.55 -1.22 11.90
N GLY A 21 9.23 -2.20 11.28
CA GLY A 21 9.73 -2.10 9.92
C GLY A 21 8.65 -2.35 8.87
N CYS A 22 8.13 -3.57 8.78
CA CYS A 22 7.27 -3.98 7.65
C CYS A 22 5.76 -4.02 7.96
N GLY A 23 5.32 -3.71 9.18
CA GLY A 23 3.90 -3.74 9.54
C GLY A 23 3.28 -5.13 9.63
N LEU A 24 4.09 -6.20 9.61
CA LEU A 24 3.59 -7.57 9.81
C LEU A 24 2.98 -7.72 11.21
N PRO A 25 1.76 -8.23 11.37
CA PRO A 25 1.18 -8.53 12.67
C PRO A 25 2.04 -9.52 13.48
N ILE A 26 2.23 -9.22 14.76
CA ILE A 26 3.02 -10.04 15.70
C ILE A 26 2.07 -10.65 16.72
N ALA A 27 2.21 -11.95 17.00
CA ALA A 27 1.25 -12.72 17.80
C ALA A 27 1.25 -12.38 19.30
N SER A 28 2.37 -11.90 19.88
CA SER A 28 2.43 -11.49 21.28
C SER A 28 3.59 -10.55 21.55
N VAL A 29 3.37 -9.58 22.44
CA VAL A 29 4.38 -8.64 22.95
C VAL A 29 4.58 -8.91 24.45
N GLN A 30 4.64 -10.16 24.88
CA GLN A 30 4.63 -10.48 26.32
C GLN A 30 5.95 -10.17 27.07
N THR A 31 7.03 -9.81 26.37
CA THR A 31 8.35 -9.61 27.03
C THR A 31 9.29 -8.63 26.32
N MET A 32 8.83 -7.79 25.39
CA MET A 32 9.74 -6.88 24.66
C MET A 32 9.31 -5.42 24.88
N ASP A 33 10.30 -4.56 25.11
CA ASP A 33 10.10 -3.11 25.12
C ASP A 33 9.40 -2.71 23.81
N ALA A 34 8.39 -1.86 23.92
CA ALA A 34 7.51 -1.48 22.81
C ALA A 34 8.23 -0.80 21.62
N MET A 35 9.52 -0.51 21.75
CA MET A 35 10.35 0.15 20.75
C MET A 35 11.11 -0.78 19.78
N GLU A 36 11.11 -2.11 19.97
CA GLU A 36 12.00 -2.99 19.17
C GLU A 36 11.34 -4.25 18.61
N THR A 37 10.07 -4.20 18.23
CA THR A 37 9.42 -5.39 17.70
C THR A 37 9.67 -5.52 16.18
N LEU A 38 10.88 -5.90 15.80
CA LEU A 38 11.20 -6.30 14.42
C LEU A 38 10.90 -7.78 14.22
N CYS A 39 10.25 -8.12 13.08
CA CYS A 39 10.16 -9.51 12.65
C CYS A 39 11.53 -10.01 12.16
N PRO A 40 11.77 -11.34 12.07
CA PRO A 40 13.05 -11.89 11.63
C PRO A 40 13.56 -11.26 10.32
N ALA A 41 12.75 -11.21 9.27
CA ALA A 41 13.14 -10.66 7.97
C ALA A 41 13.58 -9.18 8.04
N CYS A 42 12.92 -8.35 8.87
CA CYS A 42 13.35 -6.97 9.07
C CYS A 42 14.62 -6.85 9.89
N ARG A 43 14.82 -7.75 10.85
CA ARG A 43 16.03 -7.81 11.67
C ARG A 43 17.25 -8.21 10.84
N ASP A 44 17.05 -9.14 9.91
CA ASP A 44 18.09 -9.65 9.02
C ASP A 44 18.40 -8.69 7.84
N GLY A 45 17.70 -7.54 7.75
CA GLY A 45 17.94 -6.53 6.72
C GLY A 45 17.44 -6.93 5.32
N GLU A 46 16.53 -7.89 5.21
CA GLU A 46 16.03 -8.37 3.93
C GLU A 46 15.11 -7.38 3.18
N MET A 47 14.66 -6.32 3.88
CA MET A 47 13.72 -5.36 3.31
C MET A 47 14.43 -4.18 2.67
N ALA A 48 14.08 -3.87 1.42
CA ALA A 48 14.64 -2.75 0.65
C ALA A 48 13.78 -1.46 0.76
N PHE A 49 13.12 -1.25 1.90
CA PHE A 49 12.31 -0.07 2.18
C PHE A 49 12.43 0.33 3.66
N ASP A 50 12.24 1.60 3.97
CA ASP A 50 12.36 2.14 5.33
C ASP A 50 11.19 1.74 6.23
N GLY A 51 10.00 1.56 5.66
CA GLY A 51 8.82 1.16 6.39
C GLY A 51 7.67 0.72 5.50
N ALA A 52 6.83 -0.16 6.02
CA ALA A 52 5.57 -0.54 5.40
C ALA A 52 4.45 -0.65 6.45
N ARG A 53 3.25 -0.29 6.04
CA ARG A 53 2.05 -0.39 6.87
C ARG A 53 0.89 -0.89 6.05
N SER A 54 -0.07 -1.53 6.69
CA SER A 54 -1.32 -1.96 6.09
C SER A 54 -2.51 -1.57 6.96
N PHE A 55 -3.65 -1.30 6.33
CA PHE A 55 -4.88 -0.95 7.02
C PHE A 55 -5.38 -2.07 7.94
N GLY A 56 -5.31 -3.32 7.46
CA GLY A 56 -5.86 -4.44 8.22
C GLY A 56 -5.49 -5.80 7.63
N LEU A 57 -6.00 -6.85 8.25
CA LEU A 57 -5.76 -8.23 7.81
C LEU A 57 -6.56 -8.53 6.53
N TYR A 58 -5.92 -9.25 5.59
CA TYR A 58 -6.55 -9.67 4.34
C TYR A 58 -7.53 -10.83 4.56
N ARG A 59 -8.64 -10.54 5.24
CA ARG A 59 -9.72 -11.50 5.53
C ARG A 59 -11.08 -10.81 5.51
N ASP A 60 -12.13 -11.57 5.62
CA ASP A 60 -13.52 -11.13 5.78
C ASP A 60 -13.94 -9.96 4.86
N SER A 61 -14.53 -8.92 5.40
CA SER A 61 -15.01 -7.75 4.66
C SER A 61 -13.91 -7.04 3.88
N LEU A 62 -12.68 -6.93 4.43
CA LEU A 62 -11.57 -6.28 3.74
C LEU A 62 -11.13 -7.08 2.50
N ARG A 63 -11.01 -8.40 2.63
CA ARG A 63 -10.73 -9.29 1.48
C ARG A 63 -11.79 -9.16 0.41
N ALA A 64 -13.07 -9.20 0.80
CA ALA A 64 -14.20 -9.05 -0.13
C ALA A 64 -14.17 -7.69 -0.85
N ALA A 65 -13.93 -6.59 -0.13
CA ALA A 65 -13.83 -5.25 -0.69
C ALA A 65 -12.68 -5.12 -1.70
N ILE A 66 -11.51 -5.69 -1.41
CA ILE A 66 -10.34 -5.71 -2.32
C ILE A 66 -10.64 -6.54 -3.58
N LEU A 67 -11.32 -7.69 -3.45
CA LEU A 67 -11.71 -8.51 -4.60
C LEU A 67 -12.74 -7.78 -5.48
N LEU A 68 -13.73 -7.12 -4.89
CA LEU A 68 -14.66 -6.28 -5.61
C LEU A 68 -13.93 -5.17 -6.38
N LEU A 69 -12.99 -4.46 -5.75
CA LEU A 69 -12.18 -3.44 -6.41
C LEU A 69 -11.36 -4.03 -7.58
N LYS A 70 -10.88 -5.26 -7.47
CA LYS A 70 -10.06 -5.89 -8.52
C LYS A 70 -10.88 -6.42 -9.71
N PHE A 71 -12.11 -6.86 -9.50
CA PHE A 71 -12.82 -7.69 -10.49
C PHE A 71 -14.23 -7.20 -10.87
N SER A 72 -14.78 -6.18 -10.22
CA SER A 72 -16.17 -5.76 -10.47
C SER A 72 -16.33 -4.44 -11.23
N ARG A 73 -15.26 -3.88 -11.77
CA ARG A 73 -15.25 -2.58 -12.50
C ARG A 73 -15.91 -1.42 -11.74
N ARG A 74 -15.76 -1.40 -10.41
CA ARG A 74 -16.40 -0.39 -9.54
C ARG A 74 -15.38 0.64 -9.04
N GLU A 75 -14.98 1.56 -9.89
CA GLU A 75 -13.96 2.59 -9.63
C GLU A 75 -14.24 3.42 -8.37
N ARG A 76 -15.50 3.80 -8.15
CA ARG A 76 -15.92 4.59 -6.97
C ARG A 76 -15.53 3.95 -5.63
N TRP A 77 -15.33 2.63 -5.60
CA TRP A 77 -14.87 1.93 -4.41
C TRP A 77 -13.40 2.19 -4.12
N GLY A 78 -12.58 2.35 -5.13
CA GLY A 78 -11.17 2.60 -4.97
C GLY A 78 -10.89 3.86 -4.16
N THR A 79 -11.52 4.97 -4.52
CA THR A 79 -11.35 6.23 -3.79
C THR A 79 -11.91 6.16 -2.36
N LYS A 80 -13.05 5.47 -2.17
CA LYS A 80 -13.62 5.28 -0.84
C LYS A 80 -12.74 4.37 0.05
N LEU A 81 -12.17 3.29 -0.50
CA LEU A 81 -11.21 2.46 0.23
C LEU A 81 -9.90 3.22 0.47
N GLY A 82 -9.49 4.08 -0.45
CA GLY A 82 -8.31 4.92 -0.33
C GLY A 82 -8.36 5.85 0.89
N SER A 83 -9.54 6.38 1.24
CA SER A 83 -9.68 7.21 2.45
C SER A 83 -9.36 6.48 3.75
N LEU A 84 -9.50 5.15 3.78
CA LEU A 84 -9.13 4.34 4.95
C LEU A 84 -7.62 4.26 5.18
N LEU A 85 -6.80 4.66 4.20
CA LEU A 85 -5.36 4.67 4.31
C LEU A 85 -4.81 5.93 5.01
N ALA A 86 -5.62 6.95 5.29
CA ALA A 86 -5.15 8.18 5.94
C ALA A 86 -4.43 7.89 7.28
N PRO A 87 -5.03 7.21 8.27
CA PRO A 87 -4.34 6.91 9.53
C PRO A 87 -3.12 5.99 9.35
N VAL A 88 -3.12 5.17 8.30
CA VAL A 88 -1.97 4.30 7.96
C VAL A 88 -0.80 5.14 7.43
N CYS A 89 -1.08 6.13 6.58
CA CYS A 89 -0.10 7.05 6.06
C CYS A 89 0.50 7.92 7.17
N GLU A 90 -0.33 8.45 8.07
CA GLU A 90 0.11 9.20 9.25
C GLU A 90 1.07 8.39 10.14
N SER A 91 0.83 7.08 10.29
CA SER A 91 1.70 6.22 11.10
C SER A 91 3.07 5.92 10.47
N LEU A 92 3.22 6.10 9.16
CA LEU A 92 4.49 5.94 8.43
C LEU A 92 5.39 7.18 8.55
N GLU A 93 4.77 8.33 8.80
CA GLU A 93 5.45 9.62 8.70
C GLU A 93 6.17 10.06 9.96
N ALA A 94 5.94 9.43 11.10
CA ALA A 94 6.44 9.86 12.42
C ALA A 94 7.97 10.09 12.52
N SER A 95 8.71 9.93 11.42
CA SER A 95 10.17 10.05 11.35
C SER A 95 10.70 10.93 10.20
N ARG A 96 9.86 11.73 9.52
CA ARG A 96 10.29 12.50 8.33
C ARG A 96 10.15 14.00 8.54
N ASP A 97 11.16 14.74 8.07
CA ASP A 97 11.19 16.20 8.11
C ASP A 97 10.11 16.82 7.21
N ALA A 98 9.71 18.04 7.53
CA ALA A 98 8.74 18.80 6.76
C ALA A 98 9.26 19.06 5.34
N GLY A 99 8.54 18.59 4.34
CA GLY A 99 8.88 18.72 2.93
C GLY A 99 7.71 18.36 2.02
N GLU A 100 7.99 17.95 0.80
CA GLU A 100 7.01 17.38 -0.11
C GLU A 100 7.08 15.83 -0.03
N ALA A 101 5.95 15.18 0.20
CA ALA A 101 5.81 13.74 0.14
C ALA A 101 5.18 13.33 -1.20
N ILE A 102 5.80 12.40 -1.91
CA ILE A 102 5.31 11.91 -3.19
C ILE A 102 4.64 10.56 -3.03
N LEU A 103 3.37 10.48 -3.36
CA LEU A 103 2.60 9.25 -3.40
C LEU A 103 2.65 8.64 -4.81
N ILE A 104 3.33 7.50 -4.94
CA ILE A 104 3.51 6.82 -6.23
C ILE A 104 2.69 5.53 -6.23
N PRO A 105 1.58 5.45 -6.98
CA PRO A 105 0.81 4.23 -7.09
C PRO A 105 1.55 3.19 -7.94
N VAL A 106 1.62 1.95 -7.47
CA VAL A 106 2.22 0.85 -8.24
C VAL A 106 1.43 0.64 -9.53
N PRO A 107 2.08 0.73 -10.72
CA PRO A 107 1.38 0.66 -12.00
C PRO A 107 1.00 -0.78 -12.38
N LEU A 108 -0.06 -0.91 -13.17
CA LEU A 108 -0.38 -2.12 -13.89
C LEU A 108 0.34 -2.15 -15.25
N TYR A 109 0.61 -3.35 -15.76
CA TYR A 109 1.01 -3.50 -17.16
C TYR A 109 -0.15 -3.11 -18.07
N THR A 110 0.14 -2.46 -19.19
CA THR A 110 -0.85 -1.83 -20.10
C THR A 110 -2.00 -2.77 -20.49
N ALA A 111 -1.68 -4.03 -20.84
CA ALA A 111 -2.72 -5.00 -21.20
C ALA A 111 -3.67 -5.28 -20.03
N ARG A 112 -3.13 -5.41 -18.81
CA ARG A 112 -3.94 -5.65 -17.61
C ARG A 112 -4.78 -4.43 -17.22
N GLN A 113 -4.25 -3.24 -17.45
CA GLN A 113 -5.00 -2.00 -17.20
C GLN A 113 -6.18 -1.86 -18.18
N ARG A 114 -5.98 -2.21 -19.47
CA ARG A 114 -7.06 -2.22 -20.46
C ARG A 114 -8.15 -3.23 -20.12
N GLU A 115 -7.76 -4.45 -19.74
CA GLU A 115 -8.70 -5.51 -19.32
C GLU A 115 -9.57 -5.06 -18.12
N ARG A 116 -8.94 -4.42 -17.12
CA ARG A 116 -9.58 -4.02 -15.87
C ARG A 116 -10.33 -2.68 -15.99
N GLY A 117 -9.90 -1.80 -16.87
CA GLY A 117 -10.41 -0.45 -17.09
C GLY A 117 -9.73 0.61 -16.23
N TYR A 118 -9.09 0.25 -15.12
CA TYR A 118 -8.42 1.16 -14.19
C TYR A 118 -7.29 0.51 -13.41
N ASN A 119 -6.42 1.33 -12.82
CA ASN A 119 -5.42 0.90 -11.84
C ASN A 119 -5.97 1.10 -10.41
N GLN A 120 -6.07 0.03 -9.63
CA GLN A 120 -6.59 0.08 -8.25
C GLN A 120 -5.71 0.94 -7.33
N ALA A 121 -4.37 0.85 -7.49
CA ALA A 121 -3.45 1.63 -6.68
C ALA A 121 -3.63 3.13 -6.91
N GLU A 122 -3.92 3.56 -8.16
CA GLU A 122 -4.23 4.95 -8.47
C GLU A 122 -5.53 5.42 -7.80
N LEU A 123 -6.57 4.60 -7.82
CA LEU A 123 -7.83 4.94 -7.17
C LEU A 123 -7.70 5.04 -5.65
N LEU A 124 -6.94 4.12 -5.04
CA LEU A 124 -6.62 4.19 -3.61
C LEU A 124 -5.81 5.44 -3.28
N ALA A 125 -4.77 5.72 -4.04
CA ALA A 125 -3.94 6.91 -3.88
C ALA A 125 -4.74 8.21 -4.02
N LEU A 126 -5.64 8.29 -5.00
CA LEU A 126 -6.54 9.42 -5.18
C LEU A 126 -7.48 9.62 -3.98
N GLY A 127 -7.99 8.51 -3.41
CA GLY A 127 -8.81 8.56 -2.20
C GLY A 127 -8.03 9.04 -0.99
N LEU A 128 -6.79 8.58 -0.84
CA LEU A 128 -5.89 9.01 0.24
C LEU A 128 -5.59 10.52 0.15
N VAL A 129 -5.11 11.02 -0.98
CA VAL A 129 -4.77 12.45 -1.14
C VAL A 129 -5.99 13.36 -0.93
N ARG A 130 -7.19 12.94 -1.32
CA ARG A 130 -8.42 13.71 -1.06
C ARG A 130 -8.78 13.78 0.42
N THR A 131 -8.43 12.77 1.19
CA THR A 131 -8.74 12.69 2.62
C THR A 131 -7.63 13.29 3.47
N LEU A 132 -6.39 13.12 3.05
CA LEU A 132 -5.18 13.58 3.72
C LEU A 132 -4.29 14.36 2.71
N PRO A 133 -4.64 15.59 2.37
CA PRO A 133 -3.85 16.39 1.40
C PRO A 133 -2.52 16.87 1.97
N ARG A 134 -2.40 16.90 3.29
CA ARG A 134 -1.17 17.21 4.03
C ARG A 134 -0.95 16.17 5.12
N LEU A 135 0.30 15.85 5.31
CA LEU A 135 0.76 14.94 6.36
C LEU A 135 0.84 15.68 7.71
N PRO A 136 0.90 14.98 8.86
CA PRO A 136 1.06 15.61 10.18
C PRO A 136 2.30 16.51 10.31
N SER A 137 3.39 16.21 9.61
CA SER A 137 4.58 17.06 9.50
C SER A 137 4.30 18.42 8.81
N GLY A 138 3.15 18.59 8.17
CA GLY A 138 2.81 19.72 7.32
C GLY A 138 3.20 19.55 5.85
N ALA A 139 3.93 18.49 5.50
CA ALA A 139 4.31 18.18 4.12
C ALA A 139 3.06 17.98 3.24
N GLU A 140 3.09 18.52 2.02
CA GLU A 140 2.04 18.30 1.04
C GLU A 140 2.16 16.89 0.45
N LEU A 141 1.08 16.12 0.47
CA LEU A 141 1.03 14.79 -0.14
C LEU A 141 0.61 14.90 -1.60
N ARG A 142 1.57 14.80 -2.51
CA ARG A 142 1.36 14.90 -3.95
C ARG A 142 1.28 13.53 -4.62
N LEU A 143 0.21 13.30 -5.36
CA LEU A 143 0.06 12.09 -6.18
C LEU A 143 0.83 12.24 -7.50
N ASP A 144 1.75 11.32 -7.78
CA ASP A 144 2.46 11.25 -9.04
C ASP A 144 2.39 9.86 -9.68
N LYS A 145 1.74 9.76 -10.82
CA LYS A 145 1.52 8.52 -11.57
C LYS A 145 2.56 8.30 -12.68
N GLY A 146 3.40 9.29 -12.94
CA GLY A 146 4.36 9.28 -14.04
C GLY A 146 5.75 8.81 -13.67
N ILE A 147 6.06 8.61 -12.39
CA ILE A 147 7.41 8.28 -11.91
C ILE A 147 7.74 6.81 -12.09
N LEU A 148 6.77 5.92 -11.87
CA LEU A 148 6.98 4.47 -11.94
C LEU A 148 6.18 3.86 -13.09
N MET A 149 6.84 3.04 -13.90
CA MET A 149 6.22 2.33 -15.00
C MET A 149 6.46 0.82 -14.90
N LYS A 150 5.41 0.02 -15.19
CA LYS A 150 5.56 -1.43 -15.35
C LYS A 150 5.90 -1.75 -16.80
N ILE A 151 7.16 -2.13 -17.06
CA ILE A 151 7.71 -2.31 -18.41
C ILE A 151 7.52 -3.71 -18.99
N ARG A 152 7.18 -4.70 -18.16
CA ARG A 152 7.01 -6.09 -18.57
C ARG A 152 5.76 -6.72 -17.96
N ALA A 153 5.04 -7.53 -18.73
CA ALA A 153 3.97 -8.37 -18.21
C ALA A 153 4.53 -9.45 -17.26
N THR A 154 3.75 -9.78 -16.25
CA THR A 154 4.09 -10.85 -15.30
C THR A 154 2.92 -11.80 -15.13
N PRO A 155 3.17 -13.11 -14.97
CA PRO A 155 2.16 -14.05 -14.54
C PRO A 155 1.51 -13.64 -13.20
N PRO A 156 0.30 -14.13 -12.90
CA PRO A 156 -0.29 -13.95 -11.58
C PRO A 156 0.62 -14.51 -10.48
N GLN A 157 0.71 -13.79 -9.37
CA GLN A 157 1.52 -14.24 -8.22
C GLN A 157 0.80 -15.28 -7.33
N THR A 158 -0.46 -15.56 -7.61
CA THR A 158 -1.25 -16.55 -6.88
C THR A 158 -0.64 -17.93 -7.08
N GLY A 159 -0.38 -18.64 -5.98
CA GLY A 159 0.24 -19.97 -6.01
C GLY A 159 1.77 -19.98 -6.09
N LEU A 160 2.43 -18.85 -6.30
CA LEU A 160 3.90 -18.78 -6.29
C LEU A 160 4.44 -18.79 -4.85
N SER A 161 5.58 -19.47 -4.65
CA SER A 161 6.39 -19.36 -3.42
C SER A 161 6.93 -17.94 -3.24
N LEU A 162 7.44 -17.60 -2.06
CA LEU A 162 8.04 -16.29 -1.79
C LEU A 162 9.20 -15.98 -2.74
N ALA A 163 10.13 -16.91 -2.91
CA ALA A 163 11.25 -16.77 -3.83
C ALA A 163 10.79 -16.55 -5.28
N ALA A 164 9.80 -17.34 -5.74
CA ALA A 164 9.23 -17.19 -7.08
C ALA A 164 8.50 -15.82 -7.27
N ARG A 165 7.88 -15.28 -6.22
CA ARG A 165 7.29 -13.92 -6.27
C ARG A 165 8.34 -12.84 -6.43
N HIS A 166 9.47 -12.94 -5.71
CA HIS A 166 10.58 -12.00 -5.84
C HIS A 166 11.15 -12.03 -7.27
N GLU A 167 11.41 -13.22 -7.81
CA GLU A 167 11.92 -13.38 -9.17
C GLU A 167 10.93 -12.88 -10.23
N ASN A 168 9.63 -13.13 -10.03
CA ASN A 168 8.57 -12.68 -10.93
C ASN A 168 8.50 -11.15 -11.10
N VAL A 169 8.91 -10.39 -10.07
CA VAL A 169 8.87 -8.91 -10.10
C VAL A 169 10.23 -8.26 -10.35
N ARG A 170 11.31 -9.03 -10.43
CA ARG A 170 12.66 -8.52 -10.69
C ARG A 170 12.72 -7.85 -12.08
N GLY A 171 13.18 -6.59 -12.15
CA GLY A 171 13.31 -5.84 -13.39
C GLY A 171 11.99 -5.60 -14.14
N VAL A 172 10.87 -5.60 -13.43
CA VAL A 172 9.53 -5.41 -14.00
C VAL A 172 9.12 -3.95 -14.03
N PHE A 173 9.72 -3.14 -13.17
CA PHE A 173 9.44 -1.73 -13.04
C PHE A 173 10.64 -0.87 -13.46
N ALA A 174 10.36 0.27 -14.04
CA ALA A 174 11.33 1.31 -14.35
C ALA A 174 10.90 2.64 -13.72
N VAL A 175 11.86 3.36 -13.16
CA VAL A 175 11.68 4.76 -12.73
C VAL A 175 11.91 5.65 -13.95
N THR A 176 10.90 6.39 -14.38
CA THR A 176 10.93 7.21 -15.59
C THR A 176 11.42 8.63 -15.34
N ALA A 177 11.41 9.08 -14.09
CA ALA A 177 11.81 10.42 -13.67
C ALA A 177 12.57 10.34 -12.33
N PRO A 178 13.80 9.77 -12.32
CA PRO A 178 14.57 9.56 -11.09
C PRO A 178 14.93 10.87 -10.37
N GLU A 179 15.09 11.96 -11.10
CA GLU A 179 15.35 13.29 -10.55
C GLU A 179 14.22 13.83 -9.67
N ARG A 180 13.00 13.31 -9.84
CA ARG A 180 11.83 13.72 -9.06
C ARG A 180 11.70 13.02 -7.72
N VAL A 181 12.48 11.98 -7.47
CA VAL A 181 12.44 11.16 -6.24
C VAL A 181 13.81 11.01 -5.57
N ARG A 182 14.86 11.56 -6.18
CA ARG A 182 16.18 11.54 -5.58
C ARG A 182 16.19 12.45 -4.35
N ASP A 183 16.76 11.97 -3.26
CA ASP A 183 16.91 12.71 -2.00
C ASP A 183 15.59 13.16 -1.34
N ARG A 184 14.50 12.35 -1.55
CA ARG A 184 13.17 12.62 -1.00
C ARG A 184 12.63 11.43 -0.19
#